data_794ddbcbfed68af202e572de026762f5
#
_entry.id   794ddbcbfed68af202e572de026762f5
#
_cell.length_a   1.000
_cell.length_b   1.000
_cell.length_c   1.000
_cell.angle_alpha   90.00
_cell.angle_beta   90.00
_cell.angle_gamma   90.00
#
_symmetry.space_group_name_H-M   'P 1'
#
loop_
_entity.id
_entity.type
_entity.pdbx_description
1 polymer ?
#
loop_
_entity_poly.entity_id
_entity_poly.type
_entity_poly.pdbx_seq_one_letter_code
_entity_poly.pdbx_strand_id
1 'polypeptide(L)'
;MMRVRLIGFTASVLLLLGCATTTPETVKSAEIPGSPTSNLAPGQCGLFGWSTDDTRSFIFYADEKSARYASADGPIDLNAQSAFPATEYRDTAGDTVSLRLGEGETMVGGMRYPSARIATLTDEGWERLQPVAIIKTCKPAE
;
A
#
# COMPACT_ATOMS: atom_id res chain seq x y z
N MET A 1 -17.64 3.40 82.71
CA MET A 1 -17.38 4.39 81.69
C MET A 1 -16.18 3.88 80.85
N MET A 2 -16.47 3.29 79.70
CA MET A 2 -15.43 2.69 78.85
C MET A 2 -15.60 3.29 77.46
N ARG A 3 -14.64 4.15 77.06
CA ARG A 3 -14.63 4.78 75.72
C ARG A 3 -13.86 3.88 74.75
N VAL A 4 -14.56 3.26 73.87
CA VAL A 4 -13.97 2.52 72.74
C VAL A 4 -13.67 3.49 71.60
N ARG A 5 -12.41 3.67 71.25
CA ARG A 5 -11.94 4.40 70.06
C ARG A 5 -11.89 3.43 68.88
N LEU A 6 -12.79 3.64 67.90
CA LEU A 6 -12.68 3.01 66.61
C LEU A 6 -11.59 3.73 65.78
N ILE A 7 -10.56 2.99 65.43
CA ILE A 7 -9.53 3.41 64.46
C ILE A 7 -10.00 3.00 63.09
N GLY A 8 -10.36 3.97 62.25
CA GLY A 8 -10.72 3.73 60.89
C GLY A 8 -9.46 3.51 60.01
N PHE A 9 -9.33 2.34 59.47
CA PHE A 9 -8.35 2.03 58.44
C PHE A 9 -8.91 2.45 57.09
N THR A 10 -8.41 3.53 56.50
CA THR A 10 -8.66 3.91 55.14
C THR A 10 -7.65 3.17 54.25
N ALA A 11 -8.15 2.14 53.56
CA ALA A 11 -7.39 1.44 52.54
C ALA A 11 -7.41 2.31 51.25
N SER A 12 -6.30 2.97 50.93
CA SER A 12 -6.08 3.64 49.65
C SER A 12 -5.81 2.60 48.60
N VAL A 13 -6.80 2.37 47.73
CA VAL A 13 -6.64 1.57 46.50
C VAL A 13 -5.95 2.46 45.46
N LEU A 14 -4.66 2.25 45.22
CA LEU A 14 -3.97 2.81 44.03
C LEU A 14 -4.42 2.07 42.79
N LEU A 15 -5.28 2.71 42.03
CA LEU A 15 -5.59 2.32 40.65
C LEU A 15 -4.39 2.67 39.75
N LEU A 16 -3.55 1.67 39.45
CA LEU A 16 -2.54 1.75 38.40
C LEU A 16 -3.28 1.71 37.06
N LEU A 17 -3.53 2.90 36.49
CA LEU A 17 -3.90 3.02 35.05
C LEU A 17 -2.68 2.63 34.22
N GLY A 18 -2.64 1.36 33.84
CA GLY A 18 -1.72 0.88 32.83
C GLY A 18 -2.11 1.49 31.47
N CYS A 19 -1.34 2.48 31.00
CA CYS A 19 -1.37 2.88 29.60
C CYS A 19 -0.93 1.68 28.78
N ALA A 20 -1.88 0.99 28.16
CA ALA A 20 -1.59 0.04 27.11
C ALA A 20 -1.04 0.83 25.92
N THR A 21 0.26 0.86 25.76
CA THR A 21 0.93 1.31 24.54
C THR A 21 0.58 0.29 23.46
N THR A 22 -0.44 0.61 22.67
CA THR A 22 -0.72 -0.12 21.45
C THR A 22 0.43 0.18 20.49
N THR A 23 1.38 -0.74 20.40
CA THR A 23 2.41 -0.70 19.36
C THR A 23 1.66 -0.72 18.02
N PRO A 24 1.86 0.26 17.12
CA PRO A 24 1.24 0.19 15.81
C PRO A 24 1.76 -1.07 15.13
N GLU A 25 0.86 -2.01 14.91
CA GLU A 25 1.15 -3.21 14.15
C GLU A 25 1.53 -2.74 12.74
N THR A 26 2.80 -2.86 12.39
CA THR A 26 3.30 -2.54 11.05
C THR A 26 2.62 -3.52 10.11
N VAL A 27 1.59 -3.08 9.41
CA VAL A 27 0.94 -3.86 8.36
C VAL A 27 2.00 -4.13 7.31
N LYS A 28 2.52 -5.36 7.32
CA LYS A 28 3.48 -5.80 6.32
C LYS A 28 2.77 -5.77 4.98
N SER A 29 3.13 -4.82 4.12
CA SER A 29 2.60 -4.76 2.75
C SER A 29 2.80 -6.10 2.07
N ALA A 30 1.74 -6.63 1.48
CA ALA A 30 1.86 -7.79 0.62
C ALA A 30 2.82 -7.44 -0.53
N GLU A 31 3.53 -8.42 -1.04
CA GLU A 31 4.50 -8.24 -2.12
C GLU A 31 4.12 -9.10 -3.31
N ILE A 32 4.30 -8.56 -4.51
CA ILE A 32 4.13 -9.33 -5.75
C ILE A 32 5.42 -10.13 -5.98
N PRO A 33 5.36 -11.46 -6.04
CA PRO A 33 6.55 -12.27 -6.28
C PRO A 33 7.15 -12.03 -7.66
N GLY A 34 8.48 -12.00 -7.75
CA GLY A 34 9.22 -11.98 -8.99
C GLY A 34 10.05 -10.73 -9.23
N SER A 35 10.94 -10.78 -10.22
CA SER A 35 11.73 -9.63 -10.66
C SER A 35 10.94 -8.82 -11.68
N PRO A 36 10.73 -7.52 -11.45
CA PRO A 36 9.84 -6.71 -12.28
C PRO A 36 10.26 -6.64 -13.75
N THR A 37 11.55 -6.49 -14.03
CA THR A 37 12.06 -6.24 -15.39
C THR A 37 12.19 -7.48 -16.27
N SER A 38 12.17 -8.68 -15.69
CA SER A 38 12.37 -9.93 -16.44
C SER A 38 11.20 -10.31 -17.34
N ASN A 39 10.01 -9.79 -17.04
CA ASN A 39 8.77 -10.18 -17.72
C ASN A 39 8.42 -9.32 -18.96
N LEU A 40 9.15 -8.22 -19.19
CA LEU A 40 8.94 -7.39 -20.38
C LEU A 40 9.52 -8.06 -21.62
N ALA A 41 8.74 -8.10 -22.70
CA ALA A 41 9.24 -8.44 -24.01
C ALA A 41 10.10 -7.30 -24.59
N PRO A 42 11.03 -7.57 -25.53
CA PRO A 42 11.76 -6.52 -26.24
C PRO A 42 10.81 -5.46 -26.82
N GLY A 43 11.13 -4.17 -26.58
CA GLY A 43 10.31 -3.03 -27.00
C GLY A 43 9.09 -2.75 -26.13
N GLN A 44 8.76 -3.61 -25.18
CA GLN A 44 7.63 -3.43 -24.27
C GLN A 44 7.99 -2.49 -23.11
N CYS A 45 7.03 -1.68 -22.69
CA CYS A 45 7.13 -0.82 -21.52
C CYS A 45 6.29 -1.36 -20.36
N GLY A 46 6.71 -1.03 -19.13
CA GLY A 46 5.98 -1.37 -17.92
C GLY A 46 6.04 -0.29 -16.86
N LEU A 47 5.06 -0.33 -15.96
CA LEU A 47 5.00 0.43 -14.72
C LEU A 47 5.31 -0.53 -13.56
N PHE A 48 6.22 -0.13 -12.70
CA PHE A 48 6.66 -0.90 -11.56
C PHE A 48 6.55 -0.05 -10.31
N GLY A 49 5.85 -0.54 -9.28
CA GLY A 49 5.54 0.22 -8.09
C GLY A 49 5.99 -0.44 -6.79
N TRP A 50 6.63 0.34 -5.95
CA TRP A 50 7.06 -0.06 -4.62
C TRP A 50 6.36 0.78 -3.56
N SER A 51 6.02 0.16 -2.43
CA SER A 51 5.56 0.89 -1.26
C SER A 51 6.59 1.94 -0.83
N THR A 52 6.11 3.04 -0.27
CA THR A 52 6.99 4.12 0.24
C THR A 52 7.31 3.96 1.73
N ASP A 53 6.81 2.89 2.36
CA ASP A 53 7.16 2.51 3.72
C ASP A 53 8.59 1.94 3.82
N ASP A 54 9.02 1.63 5.03
CA ASP A 54 10.36 1.11 5.31
C ASP A 54 10.65 -0.24 4.63
N THR A 55 9.63 -1.00 4.29
CA THR A 55 9.77 -2.32 3.66
C THR A 55 10.10 -2.23 2.18
N ARG A 56 9.67 -1.15 1.51
CA ARG A 56 9.82 -0.94 0.06
C ARG A 56 9.43 -2.17 -0.77
N SER A 57 8.33 -2.78 -0.40
CA SER A 57 7.81 -3.96 -1.07
C SER A 57 7.32 -3.63 -2.47
N PHE A 58 7.53 -4.55 -3.42
CA PHE A 58 7.01 -4.43 -4.77
C PHE A 58 5.50 -4.74 -4.77
N ILE A 59 4.67 -3.73 -5.02
CA ILE A 59 3.22 -3.82 -4.81
C ILE A 59 2.37 -3.54 -6.06
N PHE A 60 2.96 -3.03 -7.14
CA PHE A 60 2.21 -2.71 -8.35
C PHE A 60 3.03 -3.03 -9.61
N TYR A 61 2.38 -3.65 -10.57
CA TYR A 61 2.90 -3.91 -11.90
C TYR A 61 1.82 -3.65 -12.94
N ALA A 62 2.19 -3.03 -14.05
CA ALA A 62 1.33 -2.97 -15.24
C ALA A 62 2.18 -2.90 -16.51
N ASP A 63 1.71 -3.57 -17.55
CA ASP A 63 2.19 -3.45 -18.93
C ASP A 63 0.99 -3.29 -19.87
N GLU A 64 1.20 -3.43 -21.18
CA GLU A 64 0.14 -3.32 -22.20
C GLU A 64 -0.91 -4.44 -22.12
N LYS A 65 -0.60 -5.55 -21.46
CA LYS A 65 -1.42 -6.78 -21.47
C LYS A 65 -1.97 -7.14 -20.09
N SER A 66 -1.23 -6.83 -19.04
CA SER A 66 -1.54 -7.27 -17.70
C SER A 66 -1.24 -6.20 -16.65
N ALA A 67 -1.95 -6.25 -15.56
CA ALA A 67 -1.64 -5.45 -14.37
C ALA A 67 -1.93 -6.27 -13.12
N ARG A 68 -1.19 -6.00 -12.05
CA ARG A 68 -1.32 -6.65 -10.76
C ARG A 68 -1.04 -5.69 -9.61
N TYR A 69 -1.80 -5.84 -8.55
CA TYR A 69 -1.66 -5.03 -7.35
C TYR A 69 -1.68 -5.92 -6.10
N ALA A 70 -0.78 -5.66 -5.17
CA ALA A 70 -0.76 -6.31 -3.87
C ALA A 70 -1.67 -5.56 -2.90
N SER A 71 -2.91 -6.04 -2.74
CA SER A 71 -3.84 -5.54 -1.74
C SER A 71 -3.51 -6.10 -0.34
N ALA A 72 -4.21 -5.60 0.68
CA ALA A 72 -4.08 -6.12 2.05
C ALA A 72 -4.41 -7.63 2.15
N ASP A 73 -5.30 -8.13 1.28
CA ASP A 73 -5.75 -9.52 1.24
C ASP A 73 -4.91 -10.40 0.30
N GLY A 74 -3.91 -9.83 -0.35
CA GLY A 74 -3.02 -10.53 -1.27
C GLY A 74 -2.97 -9.93 -2.67
N PRO A 75 -2.19 -10.53 -3.60
CA PRO A 75 -2.08 -10.06 -4.97
C PRO A 75 -3.40 -10.25 -5.73
N ILE A 76 -3.85 -9.20 -6.43
CA ILE A 76 -5.02 -9.22 -7.30
C ILE A 76 -4.63 -8.88 -8.74
N ASP A 77 -5.22 -9.57 -9.69
CA ASP A 77 -5.08 -9.26 -11.10
C ASP A 77 -6.02 -8.11 -11.47
N LEU A 78 -5.53 -7.18 -12.29
CA LEU A 78 -6.23 -5.99 -12.71
C LEU A 78 -6.40 -5.97 -14.22
N ASN A 79 -7.54 -5.43 -14.66
CA ASN A 79 -7.86 -5.19 -16.07
C ASN A 79 -7.81 -3.69 -16.34
N ALA A 80 -6.93 -3.24 -17.24
CA ALA A 80 -6.83 -1.85 -17.63
C ALA A 80 -8.10 -1.40 -18.36
N GLN A 81 -8.57 -0.19 -18.05
CA GLN A 81 -9.75 0.40 -18.65
C GLN A 81 -9.41 1.36 -19.81
N SER A 82 -8.11 1.57 -20.07
CA SER A 82 -7.59 2.39 -21.16
C SER A 82 -6.28 1.82 -21.69
N ALA A 83 -5.78 2.38 -22.80
CA ALA A 83 -4.47 2.02 -23.35
C ALA A 83 -3.34 2.35 -22.35
N PHE A 84 -2.24 1.61 -22.47
CA PHE A 84 -1.04 1.82 -21.64
C PHE A 84 -0.37 3.19 -21.93
N PRO A 85 0.05 3.91 -20.91
CA PRO A 85 -0.08 3.65 -19.49
C PRO A 85 -1.48 3.98 -18.96
N ALA A 86 -2.20 2.96 -18.51
CA ALA A 86 -3.53 3.15 -17.95
C ALA A 86 -3.46 3.79 -16.55
N THR A 87 -4.48 4.57 -16.21
CA THR A 87 -4.65 5.18 -14.89
C THR A 87 -5.85 4.62 -14.13
N GLU A 88 -6.69 3.87 -14.79
CA GLU A 88 -7.86 3.21 -14.21
C GLU A 88 -7.86 1.73 -14.56
N TYR A 89 -8.11 0.92 -13.55
CA TYR A 89 -8.15 -0.54 -13.62
C TYR A 89 -9.38 -1.05 -12.91
N ARG A 90 -9.80 -2.27 -13.24
CA ARG A 90 -10.80 -3.04 -12.49
C ARG A 90 -10.21 -4.37 -12.06
N ASP A 91 -10.52 -4.78 -10.84
CA ASP A 91 -10.20 -6.11 -10.37
C ASP A 91 -11.21 -7.16 -10.90
N THR A 92 -11.03 -8.42 -10.52
CA THR A 92 -11.91 -9.52 -10.92
C THR A 92 -13.31 -9.45 -10.29
N ALA A 93 -13.46 -8.71 -9.18
CA ALA A 93 -14.77 -8.45 -8.55
C ALA A 93 -15.50 -7.25 -9.19
N GLY A 94 -14.81 -6.45 -10.02
CA GLY A 94 -15.35 -5.27 -10.69
C GLY A 94 -15.06 -3.97 -9.93
N ASP A 95 -14.30 -4.02 -8.84
CA ASP A 95 -13.93 -2.85 -8.06
C ASP A 95 -12.87 -2.01 -8.80
N THR A 96 -12.99 -0.69 -8.67
CA THR A 96 -12.09 0.24 -9.35
C THR A 96 -10.82 0.45 -8.54
N VAL A 97 -9.68 0.35 -9.22
CA VAL A 97 -8.34 0.70 -8.73
C VAL A 97 -7.78 1.79 -9.61
N SER A 98 -7.53 2.97 -9.05
CA SER A 98 -7.00 4.12 -9.79
C SER A 98 -5.54 4.38 -9.46
N LEU A 99 -4.71 4.61 -10.48
CA LEU A 99 -3.32 4.99 -10.34
C LEU A 99 -3.16 6.48 -10.64
N ARG A 100 -2.73 7.25 -9.66
CA ARG A 100 -2.43 8.69 -9.78
C ARG A 100 -0.92 8.87 -9.78
N LEU A 101 -0.33 9.14 -10.94
CA LEU A 101 1.13 9.18 -11.08
C LEU A 101 1.75 10.44 -10.46
N GLY A 102 1.12 11.61 -10.59
CA GLY A 102 1.71 12.88 -10.16
C GLY A 102 2.82 13.37 -11.10
N GLU A 103 3.72 14.20 -10.58
CA GLU A 103 4.87 14.70 -11.33
C GLU A 103 5.92 13.60 -11.55
N GLY A 104 6.41 13.50 -12.78
CA GLY A 104 7.45 12.57 -13.19
C GLY A 104 8.83 13.21 -13.23
N GLU A 105 9.84 12.45 -12.83
CA GLU A 105 11.26 12.80 -12.92
C GLU A 105 11.92 11.90 -13.95
N THR A 106 12.61 12.52 -14.93
CA THR A 106 13.39 11.75 -15.92
C THR A 106 14.58 11.08 -15.25
N MET A 107 14.76 9.80 -15.53
CA MET A 107 15.92 9.03 -15.08
C MET A 107 16.52 8.23 -16.23
N VAL A 108 17.72 7.68 -16.01
CA VAL A 108 18.35 6.81 -17.01
C VAL A 108 17.47 5.57 -17.23
N GLY A 109 17.01 5.38 -18.46
CA GLY A 109 16.18 4.25 -18.85
C GLY A 109 14.68 4.38 -18.58
N GLY A 110 14.20 5.56 -18.14
CA GLY A 110 12.78 5.73 -17.92
C GLY A 110 12.35 6.99 -17.20
N MET A 111 11.26 6.90 -16.48
CA MET A 111 10.67 7.98 -15.70
C MET A 111 10.26 7.48 -14.32
N ARG A 112 10.54 8.25 -13.30
CA ARG A 112 10.16 7.98 -11.91
C ARG A 112 9.03 8.91 -11.47
N TYR A 113 8.07 8.36 -10.75
CA TYR A 113 6.97 9.09 -10.12
C TYR A 113 7.01 8.84 -8.61
N PRO A 114 7.73 9.68 -7.85
CA PRO A 114 8.00 9.42 -6.43
C PRO A 114 6.78 9.63 -5.53
N SER A 115 5.80 10.41 -6.00
CA SER A 115 4.59 10.79 -5.24
C SER A 115 3.32 10.17 -5.81
N ALA A 116 3.43 9.06 -6.52
CA ALA A 116 2.27 8.36 -7.05
C ALA A 116 1.41 7.77 -5.91
N ARG A 117 0.15 7.50 -6.22
CA ARG A 117 -0.82 6.93 -5.27
C ARG A 117 -1.70 5.92 -5.98
N ILE A 118 -1.99 4.83 -5.30
CA ILE A 118 -3.02 3.88 -5.70
C ILE A 118 -4.26 4.18 -4.85
N ALA A 119 -5.38 4.41 -5.50
CA ALA A 119 -6.66 4.67 -4.85
C ALA A 119 -7.59 3.48 -5.07
N THR A 120 -8.16 2.96 -3.97
CA THR A 120 -9.17 1.91 -3.97
C THR A 120 -10.38 2.36 -3.18
N LEU A 121 -11.57 1.92 -3.55
CA LEU A 121 -12.78 2.14 -2.76
C LEU A 121 -12.97 0.99 -1.78
N THR A 122 -13.35 1.32 -0.55
CA THR A 122 -13.81 0.33 0.43
C THR A 122 -15.29 0.01 0.20
N ASP A 123 -15.79 -1.08 0.79
CA ASP A 123 -17.21 -1.48 0.71
C ASP A 123 -18.15 -0.40 1.26
N GLU A 124 -17.69 0.42 2.22
CA GLU A 124 -18.43 1.57 2.77
C GLU A 124 -18.37 2.82 1.87
N GLY A 125 -17.64 2.78 0.74
CA GLY A 125 -17.50 3.89 -0.20
C GLY A 125 -16.42 4.91 0.15
N TRP A 126 -15.54 4.62 1.11
CA TRP A 126 -14.38 5.45 1.43
C TRP A 126 -13.24 5.18 0.45
N GLU A 127 -12.57 6.24 0.04
CA GLU A 127 -11.35 6.13 -0.75
C GLU A 127 -10.15 5.83 0.15
N ARG A 128 -9.46 4.72 -0.12
CA ARG A 128 -8.17 4.40 0.50
C ARG A 128 -7.06 4.80 -0.46
N LEU A 129 -6.14 5.62 0.01
CA LEU A 129 -4.96 6.03 -0.74
C LEU A 129 -3.71 5.33 -0.20
N GLN A 130 -3.03 4.61 -1.08
CA GLN A 130 -1.74 4.01 -0.76
C GLN A 130 -0.63 4.74 -1.52
N PRO A 131 0.31 5.40 -0.82
CA PRO A 131 1.49 6.00 -1.43
C PRO A 131 2.36 4.93 -2.09
N VAL A 132 2.84 5.21 -3.29
CA VAL A 132 3.67 4.28 -4.07
C VAL A 132 4.68 5.07 -4.89
N ALA A 133 5.90 4.55 -5.00
CA ALA A 133 6.89 5.05 -5.95
C ALA A 133 6.80 4.22 -7.23
N ILE A 134 6.48 4.85 -8.35
CA ILE A 134 6.36 4.19 -9.65
C ILE A 134 7.59 4.48 -10.52
N ILE A 135 8.08 3.45 -11.19
CA ILE A 135 9.05 3.59 -12.29
C ILE A 135 8.39 3.10 -13.56
N LYS A 136 8.40 3.95 -14.59
CA LYS A 136 8.07 3.58 -15.96
C LYS A 136 9.37 3.31 -16.70
N THR A 137 9.53 2.13 -17.23
CA THR A 137 10.70 1.76 -18.04
C THR A 137 10.28 0.88 -19.21
N CYS A 138 11.11 0.85 -20.24
CA CYS A 138 10.90 0.02 -21.43
C CYS A 138 12.13 -0.90 -21.61
N LYS A 139 11.88 -2.14 -21.99
CA LYS A 139 12.95 -3.02 -22.43
C LYS A 139 13.38 -2.61 -23.85
N PRO A 140 14.67 -2.41 -24.12
CA PRO A 140 15.13 -2.10 -25.48
C PRO A 140 14.59 -3.10 -26.52
N ALA A 141 14.22 -2.59 -27.71
CA ALA A 141 13.98 -3.45 -28.85
C ALA A 141 15.33 -3.99 -29.32
N GLU A 142 15.41 -5.30 -29.55
CA GLU A 142 16.58 -5.95 -30.13
C GLU A 142 16.62 -5.76 -31.64
#